data_55241c51f5f24f20451774fbb0ebb457
#
_entry.id   55241c51f5f24f20451774fbb0ebb457
#
_cell.length_a   1.000
_cell.length_b   1.000
_cell.length_c   1.000
_cell.angle_alpha   90.00
_cell.angle_beta   90.00
_cell.angle_gamma   90.00
#
_symmetry.space_group_name_H-M   'P 1'
#
loop_
_entity.id
_entity.type
_entity.pdbx_description
1 polymer ?
#
loop_
_entity_poly.entity_id
_entity_poly.type
_entity_poly.pdbx_seq_one_letter_code
_entity_poly.pdbx_strand_id
1 'polypeptide(L)'
;MEIERKFLIKDLHSLPFSIEDYPHRELEQAYLCTGPVVRIRKDDEQYFLTYKSKGLMIREEYNLPLNRQAYLHLREKADGRIIQKTRYVIPLDEITDSFPSQKESRLSPQFKEKGVSLFLELDIFKGDLAPLFLAEIEFPDEETARSYQAPDWLGEDVTHLSLYHNSTLSQLK
;
A
#
# COMPACT_ATOMS: atom_id res chain seq x y z
N MET A 1 3.65 -12.25 -8.70
CA MET A 1 3.03 -11.14 -9.46
C MET A 1 2.22 -10.37 -8.45
N GLU A 2 2.39 -9.06 -8.36
CA GLU A 2 1.65 -8.16 -7.47
C GLU A 2 0.52 -7.51 -8.28
N ILE A 3 -0.69 -7.55 -7.77
CA ILE A 3 -1.87 -6.92 -8.38
C ILE A 3 -2.52 -6.06 -7.31
N GLU A 4 -2.36 -4.74 -7.39
CA GLU A 4 -2.82 -3.81 -6.38
C GLU A 4 -3.72 -2.71 -6.96
N ARG A 5 -4.69 -2.26 -6.16
CA ARG A 5 -5.38 -0.99 -6.38
C ARG A 5 -5.05 -0.04 -5.25
N LYS A 6 -5.01 1.24 -5.60
CA LYS A 6 -4.58 2.32 -4.72
C LYS A 6 -5.63 3.41 -4.64
N PHE A 7 -5.89 3.90 -3.44
CA PHE A 7 -6.92 4.88 -3.15
C PHE A 7 -6.36 6.05 -2.34
N LEU A 8 -6.82 7.25 -2.66
CA LEU A 8 -6.45 8.47 -1.94
C LEU A 8 -7.47 8.74 -0.83
N ILE A 9 -7.04 8.62 0.42
CA ILE A 9 -7.85 8.95 1.58
C ILE A 9 -7.70 10.45 1.87
N LYS A 10 -8.81 11.19 1.90
CA LYS A 10 -8.78 12.64 2.13
C LYS A 10 -8.72 13.00 3.61
N ASP A 11 -9.41 12.23 4.44
CA ASP A 11 -9.52 12.48 5.89
C ASP A 11 -9.65 11.16 6.65
N LEU A 12 -8.77 10.93 7.61
CA LEU A 12 -8.81 9.74 8.47
C LEU A 12 -10.07 9.71 9.36
N HIS A 13 -10.65 10.87 9.70
CA HIS A 13 -11.89 10.92 10.47
C HIS A 13 -13.13 10.49 9.67
N SER A 14 -13.02 10.42 8.35
CA SER A 14 -14.09 9.91 7.48
C SER A 14 -14.15 8.38 7.41
N LEU A 15 -13.14 7.71 7.94
CA LEU A 15 -13.09 6.25 7.96
C LEU A 15 -14.17 5.70 8.91
N PRO A 16 -14.85 4.60 8.54
CA PRO A 16 -15.91 4.01 9.37
C PRO A 16 -15.38 3.19 10.57
N PHE A 17 -14.08 3.21 10.84
CA PHE A 17 -13.41 2.49 11.91
C PHE A 17 -12.28 3.34 12.50
N SER A 18 -11.86 2.99 13.73
CA SER A 18 -10.66 3.57 14.35
C SER A 18 -9.42 2.81 13.87
N ILE A 19 -8.44 3.51 13.29
CA ILE A 19 -7.18 2.90 12.85
C ILE A 19 -6.37 2.35 14.03
N GLU A 20 -6.56 2.91 15.24
CA GLU A 20 -5.86 2.52 16.46
C GLU A 20 -6.19 1.10 16.92
N ASP A 21 -7.31 0.55 16.43
CA ASP A 21 -7.75 -0.81 16.75
C ASP A 21 -6.98 -1.89 15.94
N TYR A 22 -6.16 -1.47 14.98
CA TYR A 22 -5.47 -2.38 14.06
C TYR A 22 -3.95 -2.37 14.22
N PRO A 23 -3.28 -3.49 13.90
CA PRO A 23 -1.83 -3.56 13.94
C PRO A 23 -1.21 -2.62 12.90
N HIS A 24 -0.08 -2.04 13.25
CA HIS A 24 0.68 -1.16 12.37
C HIS A 24 2.17 -1.49 12.37
N ARG A 25 2.86 -1.03 11.34
CA ARG A 25 4.30 -1.18 11.15
C ARG A 25 4.92 0.14 10.69
N GLU A 26 6.16 0.36 11.08
CA GLU A 26 6.95 1.52 10.63
C GLU A 26 7.75 1.15 9.39
N LEU A 27 7.49 1.85 8.29
CA LEU A 27 8.16 1.63 7.03
C LEU A 27 9.08 2.80 6.66
N GLU A 28 10.30 2.47 6.27
CA GLU A 28 11.22 3.39 5.59
C GLU A 28 11.60 2.80 4.24
N GLN A 29 11.50 3.59 3.16
CA GLN A 29 11.79 3.15 1.80
C GLN A 29 12.72 4.13 1.12
N ALA A 30 13.78 3.62 0.50
CA ALA A 30 14.73 4.40 -0.27
C ALA A 30 14.95 3.77 -1.65
N TYR A 31 14.97 4.59 -2.69
CA TYR A 31 15.03 4.15 -4.08
C TYR A 31 16.46 4.25 -4.61
N LEU A 32 16.98 3.15 -5.15
CA LEU A 32 18.26 3.08 -5.84
C LEU A 32 18.10 3.32 -7.35
N CYS A 33 16.92 3.01 -7.87
CA CYS A 33 16.51 3.23 -9.25
C CYS A 33 14.98 3.27 -9.32
N THR A 34 14.41 4.07 -10.21
CA THR A 34 12.95 4.18 -10.40
C THR A 34 12.45 3.58 -11.71
N GLY A 35 13.36 3.15 -12.59
CA GLY A 35 12.98 2.49 -13.84
C GLY A 35 14.03 1.53 -14.39
N PRO A 36 13.97 0.20 -14.09
CA PRO A 36 13.01 -0.50 -13.23
C PRO A 36 13.12 -0.03 -11.77
N VAL A 37 12.08 -0.32 -10.98
CA VAL A 37 12.14 0.04 -9.57
C VAL A 37 13.08 -0.91 -8.84
N VAL A 38 14.12 -0.36 -8.24
CA VAL A 38 14.98 -1.03 -7.25
C VAL A 38 14.97 -0.19 -5.99
N ARG A 39 14.45 -0.74 -4.91
CA ARG A 39 14.36 -0.04 -3.62
C ARG A 39 14.86 -0.92 -2.49
N ILE A 40 15.28 -0.29 -1.41
CA ILE A 40 15.45 -0.93 -0.12
C ILE A 40 14.32 -0.49 0.80
N ARG A 41 13.92 -1.40 1.69
CA ARG A 41 12.85 -1.17 2.66
C ARG A 41 13.29 -1.68 4.03
N LYS A 42 13.08 -0.83 5.03
CA LYS A 42 13.02 -1.22 6.43
C LYS A 42 11.54 -1.37 6.77
N ASP A 43 11.17 -2.49 7.38
CA ASP A 43 9.82 -2.85 7.82
C ASP A 43 9.95 -3.29 9.28
N ASP A 44 9.70 -2.40 10.21
CA ASP A 44 10.13 -2.50 11.62
C ASP A 44 11.61 -2.87 11.73
N GLU A 45 11.91 -4.10 12.15
CA GLU A 45 13.30 -4.59 12.28
C GLU A 45 13.73 -5.53 11.15
N GLN A 46 12.94 -5.62 10.07
CA GLN A 46 13.27 -6.40 8.88
C GLN A 46 13.73 -5.50 7.74
N TYR A 47 14.61 -6.03 6.90
CA TYR A 47 15.22 -5.27 5.80
C TYR A 47 15.14 -6.06 4.51
N PHE A 48 14.77 -5.37 3.42
CA PHE A 48 14.59 -5.99 2.12
C PHE A 48 15.16 -5.12 0.99
N LEU A 49 15.66 -5.77 -0.06
CA LEU A 49 15.82 -5.17 -1.37
C LEU A 49 14.65 -5.65 -2.23
N THR A 50 13.96 -4.72 -2.87
CA THR A 50 12.80 -5.01 -3.71
C THR A 50 13.09 -4.58 -5.14
N TYR A 51 12.85 -5.49 -6.09
CA TYR A 51 12.73 -5.18 -7.52
C TYR A 51 11.26 -5.19 -7.91
N LYS A 52 10.83 -4.18 -8.69
CA LYS A 52 9.49 -4.17 -9.33
C LYS A 52 9.63 -3.87 -10.81
N SER A 53 8.97 -4.67 -11.66
CA SER A 53 8.90 -4.43 -13.09
C SER A 53 8.07 -3.17 -13.43
N LYS A 54 8.00 -2.82 -14.71
CA LYS A 54 7.09 -1.79 -15.20
C LYS A 54 5.63 -2.23 -15.04
N GLY A 55 4.74 -1.29 -14.79
CA GLY A 55 3.31 -1.49 -14.64
C GLY A 55 2.74 -0.55 -13.58
N LEU A 56 1.41 -0.41 -13.57
CA LEU A 56 0.71 0.43 -12.61
C LEU A 56 -0.10 -0.42 -11.64
N MET A 57 -0.96 -1.29 -12.15
CA MET A 57 -1.80 -2.20 -11.37
C MET A 57 -1.17 -3.60 -11.22
N ILE A 58 -0.47 -4.08 -12.26
CA ILE A 58 0.10 -5.44 -12.31
C ILE A 58 1.60 -5.35 -12.53
N ARG A 59 2.39 -5.98 -11.63
CA ARG A 59 3.86 -5.99 -11.69
C ARG A 59 4.46 -7.28 -11.19
N GLU A 60 5.62 -7.62 -11.71
CA GLU A 60 6.49 -8.59 -11.04
C GLU A 60 7.18 -7.92 -9.87
N GLU A 61 7.15 -8.55 -8.72
CA GLU A 61 7.85 -8.11 -7.51
C GLU A 61 8.72 -9.24 -6.96
N TYR A 62 9.96 -8.89 -6.62
CA TYR A 62 10.91 -9.79 -5.96
C TYR A 62 11.46 -9.08 -4.72
N ASN A 63 11.27 -9.70 -3.55
CA ASN A 63 11.78 -9.23 -2.28
C ASN A 63 12.93 -10.13 -1.82
N LEU A 64 14.09 -9.56 -1.65
CA LEU A 64 15.30 -10.24 -1.18
C LEU A 64 15.62 -9.73 0.24
N PRO A 65 15.82 -10.63 1.23
CA PRO A 65 16.15 -10.21 2.57
C PRO A 65 17.54 -9.56 2.61
N LEU A 66 17.67 -8.50 3.41
CA LEU A 66 18.93 -7.85 3.72
C LEU A 66 19.20 -7.95 5.23
N ASN A 67 20.47 -7.87 5.61
CA ASN A 67 20.81 -7.53 6.98
C ASN A 67 20.84 -6.01 7.18
N ARG A 68 20.84 -5.57 8.44
CA ARG A 68 20.83 -4.14 8.80
C ARG A 68 22.05 -3.39 8.20
N GLN A 69 23.22 -4.01 8.18
CA GLN A 69 24.44 -3.38 7.67
C GLN A 69 24.36 -3.13 6.17
N ALA A 70 23.89 -4.11 5.38
CA ALA A 70 23.67 -3.96 3.95
C ALA A 70 22.60 -2.89 3.65
N TYR A 71 21.51 -2.87 4.44
CA TYR A 71 20.49 -1.83 4.32
C TYR A 71 21.08 -0.43 4.52
N LEU A 72 21.81 -0.19 5.59
CA LEU A 72 22.41 1.11 5.88
C LEU A 72 23.41 1.54 4.80
N HIS A 73 24.22 0.61 4.29
CA HIS A 73 25.16 0.88 3.21
C HIS A 73 24.46 1.30 1.91
N LEU A 74 23.37 0.60 1.54
CA LEU A 74 22.59 0.92 0.34
C LEU A 74 21.77 2.21 0.50
N ARG A 75 21.31 2.50 1.73
CA ARG A 75 20.56 3.71 2.05
C ARG A 75 21.32 5.00 1.72
N GLU A 76 22.65 4.98 1.92
CA GLU A 76 23.52 6.12 1.57
C GLU A 76 23.64 6.37 0.06
N LYS A 77 23.24 5.39 -0.75
CA LYS A 77 23.28 5.44 -2.22
C LYS A 77 21.91 5.72 -2.84
N ALA A 78 20.90 5.97 -2.03
CA ALA A 78 19.55 6.20 -2.50
C ALA A 78 19.43 7.53 -3.23
N ASP A 79 18.64 7.53 -4.30
CA ASP A 79 18.26 8.72 -5.05
C ASP A 79 16.95 9.31 -4.49
N GLY A 80 16.86 10.64 -4.49
CA GLY A 80 15.67 11.35 -4.04
C GLY A 80 15.47 11.31 -2.52
N ARG A 81 14.23 11.50 -2.09
CA ARG A 81 13.89 11.48 -0.66
C ARG A 81 13.64 10.08 -0.15
N ILE A 82 13.94 9.87 1.11
CA ILE A 82 13.58 8.66 1.84
C ILE A 82 12.12 8.81 2.28
N ILE A 83 11.31 7.84 1.91
CA ILE A 83 9.88 7.80 2.29
C ILE A 83 9.77 7.13 3.65
N GLN A 84 9.10 7.81 4.57
CA GLN A 84 8.74 7.26 5.87
C GLN A 84 7.23 7.27 6.03
N LYS A 85 6.67 6.16 6.53
CA LYS A 85 5.23 6.01 6.75
C LYS A 85 4.94 4.98 7.83
N THR A 86 3.80 5.15 8.48
CA THR A 86 3.17 4.11 9.30
C THR A 86 2.15 3.39 8.45
N ARG A 87 2.21 2.06 8.38
CA ARG A 87 1.26 1.22 7.65
C ARG A 87 0.39 0.45 8.62
N TYR A 88 -0.91 0.67 8.54
CA TYR A 88 -1.93 -0.12 9.21
C TYR A 88 -2.42 -1.23 8.30
N VAL A 89 -2.62 -2.43 8.85
CA VAL A 89 -3.12 -3.59 8.10
C VAL A 89 -4.51 -3.95 8.63
N ILE A 90 -5.52 -3.76 7.81
CA ILE A 90 -6.92 -3.79 8.22
C ILE A 90 -7.65 -4.87 7.40
N PRO A 91 -8.19 -5.92 8.04
CA PRO A 91 -8.99 -6.92 7.34
C PRO A 91 -10.30 -6.28 6.82
N LEU A 92 -10.52 -6.34 5.51
CA LEU A 92 -11.74 -5.74 4.91
C LEU A 92 -13.02 -6.45 5.32
N ASP A 93 -12.95 -7.74 5.65
CA ASP A 93 -14.09 -8.53 6.11
C ASP A 93 -14.63 -8.02 7.45
N GLU A 94 -13.74 -7.59 8.36
CA GLU A 94 -14.14 -7.06 9.67
C GLU A 94 -14.87 -5.73 9.54
N ILE A 95 -14.46 -4.87 8.58
CA ILE A 95 -15.12 -3.59 8.35
C ILE A 95 -16.53 -3.79 7.83
N THR A 96 -16.71 -4.67 6.86
CA THR A 96 -18.02 -4.92 6.24
C THR A 96 -19.03 -5.51 7.20
N ASP A 97 -18.60 -6.36 8.12
CA ASP A 97 -19.49 -7.00 9.10
C ASP A 97 -19.89 -6.03 10.22
N SER A 98 -19.05 -5.04 10.54
CA SER A 98 -19.32 -4.02 11.56
C SER A 98 -20.31 -2.93 11.11
N PHE A 99 -20.48 -2.72 9.79
CA PHE A 99 -21.33 -1.66 9.22
C PHE A 99 -22.33 -2.19 8.18
N PRO A 100 -23.34 -2.96 8.61
CA PRO A 100 -24.30 -3.62 7.70
C PRO A 100 -25.17 -2.63 6.89
N SER A 101 -25.22 -1.35 7.26
CA SER A 101 -25.93 -0.30 6.51
C SER A 101 -25.20 0.10 5.20
N GLN A 102 -23.93 -0.20 5.07
CA GLN A 102 -23.15 0.00 3.85
C GLN A 102 -23.20 -1.26 2.97
N LYS A 103 -24.41 -1.69 2.64
CA LYS A 103 -24.67 -2.94 1.85
C LYS A 103 -23.98 -2.95 0.48
N GLU A 104 -23.52 -1.82 -0.01
CA GLU A 104 -22.89 -1.69 -1.33
C GLU A 104 -21.39 -2.02 -1.33
N SER A 105 -20.73 -2.03 -0.17
CA SER A 105 -19.29 -2.35 -0.05
C SER A 105 -19.01 -3.81 0.31
N ARG A 106 -19.98 -4.68 0.16
CA ARG A 106 -19.72 -6.12 0.33
C ARG A 106 -18.66 -6.54 -0.68
N LEU A 107 -17.56 -7.08 -0.18
CA LEU A 107 -16.82 -8.06 -0.96
C LEU A 107 -17.90 -8.89 -1.66
N SER A 108 -17.95 -8.84 -2.99
CA SER A 108 -19.00 -9.52 -3.73
C SER A 108 -19.10 -10.93 -3.17
N PRO A 109 -20.29 -11.50 -2.97
CA PRO A 109 -20.47 -12.82 -2.35
C PRO A 109 -19.49 -13.88 -2.87
N GLN A 110 -19.07 -13.74 -4.11
CA GLN A 110 -18.05 -14.56 -4.78
C GLN A 110 -16.66 -14.54 -4.09
N PHE A 111 -16.29 -13.50 -3.32
CA PHE A 111 -15.00 -13.48 -2.59
C PHE A 111 -15.11 -14.28 -1.29
N LYS A 112 -16.23 -14.14 -0.57
CA LYS A 112 -16.52 -14.97 0.61
C LYS A 112 -16.62 -16.46 0.24
N GLU A 113 -17.23 -16.77 -0.90
CA GLU A 113 -17.33 -18.15 -1.41
C GLU A 113 -15.97 -18.73 -1.82
N LYS A 114 -15.06 -17.92 -2.34
CA LYS A 114 -13.69 -18.34 -2.71
C LYS A 114 -12.72 -18.39 -1.51
N GLY A 115 -13.16 -17.99 -0.31
CA GLY A 115 -12.30 -17.94 0.89
C GLY A 115 -11.14 -16.93 0.76
N VAL A 116 -11.32 -15.88 -0.03
CA VAL A 116 -10.30 -14.83 -0.22
C VAL A 116 -10.52 -13.76 0.82
N SER A 117 -9.54 -13.59 1.73
CA SER A 117 -9.48 -12.45 2.64
C SER A 117 -8.66 -11.35 2.00
N LEU A 118 -9.23 -10.14 1.90
CA LEU A 118 -8.53 -8.96 1.44
C LEU A 118 -8.16 -8.07 2.62
N PHE A 119 -7.01 -7.44 2.52
CA PHE A 119 -6.50 -6.50 3.51
C PHE A 119 -6.36 -5.12 2.88
N LEU A 120 -6.73 -4.12 3.65
CA LEU A 120 -6.43 -2.72 3.38
C LEU A 120 -5.11 -2.37 4.06
N GLU A 121 -4.12 -1.99 3.28
CA GLU A 121 -2.88 -1.41 3.78
C GLU A 121 -3.00 0.11 3.73
N LEU A 122 -3.26 0.74 4.89
CA LEU A 122 -3.38 2.18 5.01
C LEU A 122 -2.04 2.79 5.39
N ASP A 123 -1.48 3.57 4.49
CA ASP A 123 -0.22 4.28 4.64
C ASP A 123 -0.43 5.73 5.08
N ILE A 124 0.09 6.07 6.24
CA ILE A 124 0.14 7.43 6.77
C ILE A 124 1.57 7.94 6.58
N PHE A 125 1.76 8.81 5.60
CA PHE A 125 3.07 9.36 5.26
C PHE A 125 3.54 10.39 6.27
N LYS A 126 4.86 10.46 6.47
CA LYS A 126 5.54 11.34 7.42
C LYS A 126 6.42 12.35 6.71
N GLY A 127 6.91 13.33 7.49
CA GLY A 127 7.82 14.35 6.99
C GLY A 127 7.23 15.19 5.87
N ASP A 128 7.98 15.38 4.79
CA ASP A 128 7.58 16.23 3.65
C ASP A 128 6.37 15.73 2.86
N LEU A 129 6.01 14.46 3.02
CA LEU A 129 4.83 13.88 2.38
C LEU A 129 3.57 13.95 3.25
N ALA A 130 3.67 14.37 4.51
CA ALA A 130 2.49 14.58 5.34
C ALA A 130 1.71 15.83 4.84
N PRO A 131 0.37 15.80 4.88
CA PRO A 131 -0.54 14.78 5.38
C PRO A 131 -1.10 13.86 4.28
N LEU A 132 -0.26 13.15 3.54
CA LEU A 132 -0.71 12.20 2.53
C LEU A 132 -1.15 10.88 3.19
N PHE A 133 -2.33 10.39 2.81
CA PHE A 133 -2.86 9.09 3.20
C PHE A 133 -3.21 8.29 1.96
N LEU A 134 -2.61 7.12 1.80
CA LEU A 134 -2.90 6.20 0.70
C LEU A 134 -3.34 4.85 1.26
N ALA A 135 -4.33 4.26 0.64
CA ALA A 135 -4.76 2.91 0.92
C ALA A 135 -4.43 2.01 -0.27
N GLU A 136 -3.84 0.85 -0.01
CA GLU A 136 -3.50 -0.15 -1.01
C GLU A 136 -4.27 -1.44 -0.68
N ILE A 137 -4.82 -2.09 -1.72
CA ILE A 137 -5.45 -3.41 -1.61
C ILE A 137 -4.79 -4.30 -2.64
N GLU A 138 -4.18 -5.41 -2.18
CA GLU A 138 -3.62 -6.43 -3.05
C GLU A 138 -4.68 -7.51 -3.34
N PHE A 139 -4.78 -7.89 -4.61
CA PHE A 139 -5.75 -8.84 -5.11
C PHE A 139 -5.09 -10.13 -5.61
N PRO A 140 -5.75 -11.29 -5.48
CA PRO A 140 -5.22 -12.58 -5.91
C PRO A 140 -5.12 -12.69 -7.44
N ASP A 141 -5.95 -11.96 -8.17
CA ASP A 141 -6.02 -11.98 -9.63
C ASP A 141 -6.57 -10.65 -10.19
N GLU A 142 -6.38 -10.44 -11.49
CA GLU A 142 -6.80 -9.23 -12.20
C GLU A 142 -8.32 -9.10 -12.30
N GLU A 143 -9.05 -10.20 -12.44
CA GLU A 143 -10.51 -10.19 -12.53
C GLU A 143 -11.10 -9.68 -11.21
N THR A 144 -10.58 -10.21 -10.10
CA THR A 144 -10.93 -9.76 -8.75
C THR A 144 -10.64 -8.27 -8.56
N ALA A 145 -9.46 -7.80 -8.96
CA ALA A 145 -9.09 -6.40 -8.85
C ALA A 145 -10.01 -5.48 -9.67
N ARG A 146 -10.37 -5.88 -10.89
CA ARG A 146 -11.24 -5.10 -11.79
C ARG A 146 -12.71 -5.09 -11.35
N SER A 147 -13.19 -6.20 -10.78
CA SER A 147 -14.58 -6.33 -10.32
C SER A 147 -14.82 -5.74 -8.92
N TYR A 148 -13.75 -5.44 -8.16
CA TYR A 148 -13.87 -4.88 -6.81
C TYR A 148 -14.53 -3.50 -6.85
N GLN A 149 -15.64 -3.36 -6.13
CA GLN A 149 -16.34 -2.08 -5.95
C GLN A 149 -15.91 -1.46 -4.63
N ALA A 150 -15.13 -0.41 -4.72
CA ALA A 150 -14.65 0.31 -3.56
C ALA A 150 -15.81 1.04 -2.86
N PRO A 151 -15.89 0.99 -1.53
CA PRO A 151 -16.85 1.79 -0.79
C PRO A 151 -16.50 3.29 -0.86
N ASP A 152 -17.49 4.15 -0.71
CA ASP A 152 -17.32 5.61 -0.82
C ASP A 152 -16.28 6.19 0.14
N TRP A 153 -16.17 5.61 1.34
CA TRP A 153 -15.19 6.05 2.34
C TRP A 153 -13.73 5.80 1.93
N LEU A 154 -13.49 4.87 0.99
CA LEU A 154 -12.14 4.56 0.52
C LEU A 154 -11.55 5.69 -0.36
N GLY A 155 -12.39 6.60 -0.84
CA GLY A 155 -11.98 7.78 -1.59
C GLY A 155 -11.70 7.51 -3.06
N GLU A 156 -10.85 8.35 -3.66
CA GLU A 156 -10.57 8.32 -5.10
C GLU A 156 -9.63 7.18 -5.47
N ASP A 157 -10.00 6.40 -6.48
CA ASP A 157 -9.10 5.40 -7.08
C ASP A 157 -8.00 6.10 -7.89
N VAL A 158 -6.78 6.00 -7.39
CA VAL A 158 -5.57 6.59 -7.99
C VAL A 158 -4.61 5.54 -8.54
N THR A 159 -5.09 4.31 -8.74
CA THR A 159 -4.31 3.15 -9.23
C THR A 159 -3.48 3.49 -10.47
N HIS A 160 -4.08 4.22 -11.40
CA HIS A 160 -3.46 4.57 -12.69
C HIS A 160 -2.77 5.95 -12.69
N LEU A 161 -2.74 6.64 -11.55
CA LEU A 161 -2.07 7.92 -11.42
C LEU A 161 -0.65 7.72 -10.88
N SER A 162 0.34 7.80 -11.76
CA SER A 162 1.76 7.61 -11.42
C SER A 162 2.26 8.55 -10.32
N LEU A 163 1.61 9.69 -10.12
CA LEU A 163 1.93 10.66 -9.07
C LEU A 163 1.92 10.02 -7.66
N TYR A 164 1.01 9.07 -7.43
CA TYR A 164 0.84 8.41 -6.12
C TYR A 164 1.67 7.14 -5.96
N HIS A 165 2.54 6.84 -6.91
CA HIS A 165 3.50 5.75 -6.75
C HIS A 165 4.66 6.20 -5.85
N ASN A 166 5.05 5.35 -4.91
CA ASN A 166 6.13 5.66 -3.98
C ASN A 166 7.44 6.02 -4.71
N SER A 167 7.72 5.41 -5.87
CA SER A 167 8.87 5.77 -6.71
C SER A 167 8.80 7.20 -7.24
N THR A 168 7.63 7.69 -7.59
CA THR A 168 7.41 9.09 -8.00
C THR A 168 7.47 10.02 -6.80
N LEU A 169 6.81 9.67 -5.70
CA LEU A 169 6.82 10.44 -4.46
C LEU A 169 8.25 10.67 -3.93
N SER A 170 9.14 9.68 -4.12
CA SER A 170 10.55 9.80 -3.72
C SER A 170 11.31 10.85 -4.54
N GLN A 171 10.85 11.18 -5.75
CA GLN A 171 11.50 12.13 -6.67
C GLN A 171 10.90 13.54 -6.63
N LEU A 172 9.81 13.76 -5.90
CA LEU A 172 9.24 15.11 -5.73
C LEU A 172 10.25 16.02 -5.03
N LYS A 173 10.40 17.25 -5.53
CA LYS A 173 11.28 18.27 -4.96
C LYS A 173 10.56 19.08 -3.90
#